data_1503007ef7d82039c19578b8a2752ef0
#
_entry.id   1503007ef7d82039c19578b8a2752ef0
#
_cell.length_a   1.000
_cell.length_b   1.000
_cell.length_c   1.000
_cell.angle_alpha   90.00
_cell.angle_beta   90.00
_cell.angle_gamma   90.00
#
_symmetry.space_group_name_H-M   'P 1'
#
loop_
_entity.id
_entity.type
_entity.pdbx_description
1 polymer ?
#
loop_
_entity_poly.entity_id
_entity_poly.type
_entity_poly.pdbx_seq_one_letter_code
_entity_poly.pdbx_strand_id
1 'polypeptide(L)'
;MTKDLWSGRFDSGLDPQIRAFTASLQLDRRIALHDVRGSIAHARMLGRTGILTKDESATIVRELERIAAEIKGGTFAWPADAEDVHSAIERALTERAGAVGGKLHTARSRNDQIALDLRLLVLDLLDGLDGALKRLAQSLVSRAQDEIETVLPGYTHLQRAQPVSLAHHLLAHVEALRRDRARVAEARERAATSPLGAGALAGVPYPVDPAGVARELGLARTFRNSVDAVADRDFIADFVYVSALAAVHASRLAEELVLWTSAEFGFAEISDRHATGSSIMPQKKNPDVAELVRGRAGRVIGDLVAVLTTLKGLPLAYDGDLQEQRVPLYDAAATAPALQALALVVDGLRFDRDAMRRATERGMLTATDLADHLARRGVPFREAHEIVGRIVRDRLAQKKDLAGITLAELRAMDGRFGEGAVEEIDVQRSLASRSSPGGTAPERVRAAIEEARTALRG
;
A
#
# COMPACT_ATOMS: atom_id res chain seq x y z
N MET A 1 -38.78 13.08 23.47
CA MET A 1 -37.44 12.46 23.58
C MET A 1 -37.54 11.09 22.91
N THR A 2 -36.81 10.88 21.84
CA THR A 2 -36.71 9.57 21.18
C THR A 2 -36.02 8.63 22.16
N LYS A 3 -36.66 7.50 22.52
CA LYS A 3 -36.08 6.48 23.37
C LYS A 3 -34.98 5.77 22.56
N ASP A 4 -33.79 5.63 23.14
CA ASP A 4 -32.73 4.81 22.55
C ASP A 4 -33.19 3.35 22.43
N LEU A 5 -32.76 2.63 21.40
CA LEU A 5 -33.16 1.24 21.12
C LEU A 5 -32.88 0.30 22.30
N TRP A 6 -31.93 0.63 23.16
CA TRP A 6 -31.52 -0.13 24.35
C TRP A 6 -32.09 0.41 25.67
N SER A 7 -32.96 1.43 25.63
CA SER A 7 -33.39 2.17 26.84
C SER A 7 -34.41 1.42 27.72
N GLY A 8 -34.80 0.20 27.39
CA GLY A 8 -35.85 -0.54 28.12
C GLY A 8 -35.58 -0.77 29.63
N ARG A 9 -34.33 -0.75 30.06
CA ARG A 9 -33.92 -0.94 31.46
C ARG A 9 -33.73 0.37 32.23
N PHE A 10 -33.61 1.50 31.53
CA PHE A 10 -33.20 2.77 32.12
C PHE A 10 -34.38 3.70 32.30
N ASP A 11 -34.45 4.35 33.47
CA ASP A 11 -35.52 5.31 33.82
C ASP A 11 -35.27 6.72 33.26
N SER A 12 -34.01 7.00 32.87
CA SER A 12 -33.61 8.30 32.29
C SER A 12 -32.85 8.12 30.98
N GLY A 13 -32.88 9.11 30.10
CA GLY A 13 -32.04 9.16 28.90
C GLY A 13 -30.57 9.42 29.27
N LEU A 14 -29.67 9.10 28.32
CA LEU A 14 -28.23 9.37 28.46
C LEU A 14 -27.97 10.88 28.57
N ASP A 15 -27.03 11.26 29.43
CA ASP A 15 -26.56 12.64 29.55
C ASP A 15 -26.09 13.16 28.15
N PRO A 16 -26.44 14.39 27.74
CA PRO A 16 -26.09 14.91 26.42
C PRO A 16 -24.58 14.94 26.14
N GLN A 17 -23.74 15.19 27.16
CA GLN A 17 -22.28 15.21 26.98
C GLN A 17 -21.73 13.79 26.80
N ILE A 18 -22.26 12.83 27.56
CA ILE A 18 -21.89 11.41 27.41
C ILE A 18 -22.36 10.89 26.04
N ARG A 19 -23.59 11.27 25.60
CA ARG A 19 -24.06 10.92 24.26
C ARG A 19 -23.13 11.46 23.17
N ALA A 20 -22.71 12.72 23.25
CA ALA A 20 -21.78 13.31 22.30
C ALA A 20 -20.41 12.63 22.30
N PHE A 21 -19.94 12.17 23.47
CA PHE A 21 -18.68 11.47 23.60
C PHE A 21 -18.71 10.04 23.00
N THR A 22 -19.83 9.33 23.16
CA THR A 22 -19.98 7.94 22.69
C THR A 22 -20.50 7.83 21.25
N ALA A 23 -21.07 8.89 20.68
CA ALA A 23 -21.63 8.88 19.34
C ALA A 23 -20.55 8.69 18.27
N SER A 24 -20.78 7.75 17.37
CA SER A 24 -19.83 7.41 16.29
C SER A 24 -20.33 7.74 14.88
N LEU A 25 -21.56 8.25 14.73
CA LEU A 25 -22.23 8.47 13.45
C LEU A 25 -21.34 9.12 12.38
N GLN A 26 -20.58 10.17 12.74
CA GLN A 26 -19.75 10.89 11.77
C GLN A 26 -18.65 10.03 11.17
N LEU A 27 -18.00 9.18 11.98
CA LEU A 27 -17.00 8.23 11.53
C LEU A 27 -17.64 7.07 10.77
N ASP A 28 -18.79 6.60 11.24
CA ASP A 28 -19.48 5.41 10.72
C ASP A 28 -20.13 5.62 9.34
N ARG A 29 -20.36 6.85 8.92
CA ARG A 29 -20.87 7.13 7.56
C ARG A 29 -20.03 6.44 6.47
N ARG A 30 -18.75 6.18 6.72
CA ARG A 30 -17.87 5.48 5.79
C ARG A 30 -18.23 4.00 5.61
N ILE A 31 -18.89 3.38 6.60
CA ILE A 31 -19.33 1.98 6.53
C ILE A 31 -20.82 1.82 6.17
N ALA A 32 -21.55 2.91 6.00
CA ALA A 32 -23.01 2.88 5.82
C ALA A 32 -23.47 1.97 4.65
N LEU A 33 -22.79 2.02 3.51
CA LEU A 33 -23.12 1.14 2.37
C LEU A 33 -22.78 -0.33 2.64
N HIS A 34 -21.76 -0.59 3.47
CA HIS A 34 -21.40 -1.94 3.90
C HIS A 34 -22.46 -2.50 4.84
N ASP A 35 -22.95 -1.68 5.79
CA ASP A 35 -24.06 -2.04 6.67
C ASP A 35 -25.33 -2.39 5.88
N VAL A 36 -25.72 -1.53 4.92
CA VAL A 36 -26.88 -1.82 4.07
C VAL A 36 -26.67 -3.12 3.27
N ARG A 37 -25.48 -3.34 2.70
CA ARG A 37 -25.15 -4.57 1.97
C ARG A 37 -25.25 -5.81 2.85
N GLY A 38 -24.71 -5.76 4.07
CA GLY A 38 -24.82 -6.83 5.08
C GLY A 38 -26.27 -7.05 5.51
N SER A 39 -27.02 -5.97 5.75
CA SER A 39 -28.44 -6.01 6.14
C SER A 39 -29.33 -6.60 5.05
N ILE A 40 -29.10 -6.33 3.77
CA ILE A 40 -29.81 -6.95 2.64
C ILE A 40 -29.60 -8.46 2.61
N ALA A 41 -28.33 -8.90 2.73
CA ALA A 41 -28.02 -10.34 2.75
C ALA A 41 -28.65 -11.04 3.96
N HIS A 42 -28.64 -10.38 5.13
CA HIS A 42 -29.30 -10.86 6.34
C HIS A 42 -30.83 -10.98 6.14
N ALA A 43 -31.52 -9.94 5.64
CA ALA A 43 -32.94 -9.96 5.39
C ALA A 43 -33.36 -11.08 4.42
N ARG A 44 -32.58 -11.28 3.35
CA ARG A 44 -32.82 -12.37 2.40
C ARG A 44 -32.60 -13.73 3.05
N MET A 45 -31.63 -13.90 3.92
CA MET A 45 -31.41 -15.12 4.69
C MET A 45 -32.60 -15.40 5.62
N LEU A 46 -33.09 -14.40 6.37
CA LEU A 46 -34.26 -14.54 7.24
C LEU A 46 -35.48 -14.99 6.46
N GLY A 47 -35.70 -14.50 5.22
CA GLY A 47 -36.79 -14.94 4.34
C GLY A 47 -36.60 -16.40 3.82
N ARG A 48 -35.36 -16.79 3.48
CA ARG A 48 -35.04 -18.15 3.04
C ARG A 48 -35.22 -19.20 4.14
N THR A 49 -34.92 -18.84 5.37
CA THR A 49 -35.02 -19.73 6.53
C THR A 49 -36.40 -19.75 7.19
N GLY A 50 -37.34 -18.94 6.67
CA GLY A 50 -38.73 -18.89 7.19
C GLY A 50 -38.87 -18.09 8.50
N ILE A 51 -37.84 -17.38 8.94
CA ILE A 51 -37.90 -16.46 10.10
C ILE A 51 -38.76 -15.24 9.76
N LEU A 52 -38.66 -14.77 8.52
CA LEU A 52 -39.53 -13.77 7.91
C LEU A 52 -40.35 -14.42 6.80
N THR A 53 -41.55 -13.89 6.53
CA THR A 53 -42.24 -14.25 5.30
C THR A 53 -41.48 -13.68 4.09
N LYS A 54 -41.76 -14.23 2.91
CA LYS A 54 -41.16 -13.75 1.64
C LYS A 54 -41.47 -12.28 1.40
N ASP A 55 -42.71 -11.85 1.68
CA ASP A 55 -43.17 -10.47 1.47
C ASP A 55 -42.50 -9.49 2.45
N GLU A 56 -42.36 -9.90 3.70
CA GLU A 56 -41.62 -9.10 4.69
C GLU A 56 -40.15 -8.92 4.30
N SER A 57 -39.48 -10.00 3.94
CA SER A 57 -38.08 -9.95 3.46
C SER A 57 -37.97 -9.09 2.21
N ALA A 58 -38.84 -9.24 1.22
CA ALA A 58 -38.84 -8.42 0.00
C ALA A 58 -39.07 -6.92 0.31
N THR A 59 -39.96 -6.60 1.27
CA THR A 59 -40.21 -5.23 1.69
C THR A 59 -39.02 -4.60 2.34
N ILE A 60 -38.34 -5.29 3.27
CA ILE A 60 -37.11 -4.82 3.92
C ILE A 60 -36.01 -4.59 2.88
N VAL A 61 -35.76 -5.54 2.00
CA VAL A 61 -34.75 -5.45 0.96
C VAL A 61 -34.97 -4.25 0.05
N ARG A 62 -36.21 -4.05 -0.43
CA ARG A 62 -36.56 -2.91 -1.30
C ARG A 62 -36.27 -1.57 -0.62
N GLU A 63 -36.64 -1.40 0.65
CA GLU A 63 -36.43 -0.14 1.36
C GLU A 63 -34.94 0.07 1.70
N LEU A 64 -34.17 -0.99 2.01
CA LEU A 64 -32.73 -0.92 2.17
C LEU A 64 -32.03 -0.53 0.86
N GLU A 65 -32.47 -1.04 -0.29
CA GLU A 65 -31.93 -0.65 -1.61
C GLU A 65 -32.20 0.86 -1.90
N ARG A 66 -33.36 1.38 -1.50
CA ARG A 66 -33.65 2.82 -1.58
C ARG A 66 -32.74 3.65 -0.66
N ILE A 67 -32.57 3.21 0.58
CA ILE A 67 -31.64 3.85 1.54
C ILE A 67 -30.22 3.86 0.97
N ALA A 68 -29.76 2.74 0.39
CA ALA A 68 -28.45 2.68 -0.25
C ALA A 68 -28.29 3.69 -1.40
N ALA A 69 -29.35 3.84 -2.24
CA ALA A 69 -29.36 4.81 -3.33
C ALA A 69 -29.27 6.25 -2.82
N GLU A 70 -29.99 6.58 -1.76
CA GLU A 70 -29.95 7.90 -1.12
C GLU A 70 -28.60 8.19 -0.48
N ILE A 71 -27.99 7.21 0.23
CA ILE A 71 -26.65 7.35 0.82
C ILE A 71 -25.62 7.58 -0.29
N LYS A 72 -25.67 6.78 -1.36
CA LYS A 72 -24.78 6.92 -2.51
C LYS A 72 -24.95 8.25 -3.26
N GLY A 73 -26.18 8.72 -3.34
CA GLY A 73 -26.54 10.00 -3.97
C GLY A 73 -26.34 11.23 -3.07
N GLY A 74 -25.95 11.04 -1.81
CA GLY A 74 -25.76 12.14 -0.84
C GLY A 74 -27.05 12.80 -0.36
N THR A 75 -28.23 12.16 -0.58
CA THR A 75 -29.54 12.68 -0.23
C THR A 75 -30.14 12.06 1.03
N PHE A 76 -29.48 11.08 1.63
CA PHE A 76 -29.93 10.46 2.86
C PHE A 76 -29.86 11.45 4.03
N ALA A 77 -31.02 11.68 4.69
CA ALA A 77 -31.11 12.57 5.84
C ALA A 77 -30.58 11.87 7.10
N TRP A 78 -29.36 12.18 7.49
CA TRP A 78 -28.76 11.65 8.71
C TRP A 78 -29.39 12.29 9.94
N PRO A 79 -30.06 11.53 10.85
CA PRO A 79 -30.61 12.09 12.07
C PRO A 79 -29.48 12.61 12.97
N ALA A 80 -29.56 13.87 13.40
CA ALA A 80 -28.52 14.49 14.22
C ALA A 80 -28.36 13.86 15.61
N ASP A 81 -29.40 13.19 16.09
CA ASP A 81 -29.47 12.52 17.39
C ASP A 81 -29.16 10.99 17.31
N ALA A 82 -28.85 10.47 16.12
CA ALA A 82 -28.48 9.05 15.99
C ALA A 82 -27.10 8.80 16.61
N GLU A 83 -27.00 7.70 17.37
CA GLU A 83 -25.77 7.27 18.01
C GLU A 83 -24.72 6.81 16.98
N ASP A 84 -25.16 5.99 16.02
CA ASP A 84 -24.35 5.37 14.99
C ASP A 84 -25.10 5.26 13.65
N VAL A 85 -24.40 4.79 12.62
CA VAL A 85 -24.98 4.58 11.28
C VAL A 85 -26.09 3.52 11.28
N HIS A 86 -25.95 2.51 12.08
CA HIS A 86 -26.88 1.38 12.15
C HIS A 86 -28.24 1.83 12.69
N SER A 87 -28.23 2.61 13.79
CA SER A 87 -29.47 3.18 14.37
C SER A 87 -30.15 4.18 13.42
N ALA A 88 -29.37 4.94 12.65
CA ALA A 88 -29.89 5.83 11.62
C ALA A 88 -30.60 5.08 10.49
N ILE A 89 -29.97 4.02 9.99
CA ILE A 89 -30.52 3.17 8.92
C ILE A 89 -31.75 2.38 9.41
N GLU A 90 -31.68 1.81 10.61
CA GLU A 90 -32.80 1.07 11.20
C GLU A 90 -34.03 1.96 11.45
N ARG A 91 -33.81 3.19 11.91
CA ARG A 91 -34.87 4.20 12.05
C ARG A 91 -35.53 4.51 10.72
N ALA A 92 -34.74 4.84 9.69
CA ALA A 92 -35.25 5.13 8.36
C ALA A 92 -35.98 3.96 7.75
N LEU A 93 -35.50 2.73 7.94
CA LEU A 93 -36.17 1.50 7.50
C LEU A 93 -37.53 1.33 8.21
N THR A 94 -37.56 1.52 9.53
CA THR A 94 -38.80 1.36 10.33
C THR A 94 -39.84 2.44 9.98
N GLU A 95 -39.41 3.65 9.72
CA GLU A 95 -40.32 4.74 9.26
C GLU A 95 -40.95 4.41 7.90
N ARG A 96 -40.27 3.71 7.01
CA ARG A 96 -40.73 3.39 5.64
C ARG A 96 -41.50 2.06 5.56
N ALA A 97 -41.03 1.05 6.28
CA ALA A 97 -41.59 -0.30 6.25
C ALA A 97 -42.52 -0.61 7.44
N GLY A 98 -42.70 0.36 8.38
CA GLY A 98 -43.53 0.16 9.58
C GLY A 98 -42.94 -0.94 10.48
N ALA A 99 -43.78 -1.68 11.17
CA ALA A 99 -43.40 -2.75 12.09
C ALA A 99 -42.54 -3.87 11.42
N VAL A 100 -42.66 -4.03 10.10
CA VAL A 100 -41.84 -5.01 9.35
C VAL A 100 -40.38 -4.61 9.36
N GLY A 101 -40.07 -3.30 9.30
CA GLY A 101 -38.68 -2.80 9.34
C GLY A 101 -37.94 -3.21 10.61
N GLY A 102 -38.63 -3.15 11.78
CA GLY A 102 -38.05 -3.57 13.06
C GLY A 102 -37.70 -5.06 13.15
N LYS A 103 -38.25 -5.92 12.28
CA LYS A 103 -37.92 -7.35 12.24
C LYS A 103 -36.54 -7.64 11.65
N LEU A 104 -35.90 -6.68 10.98
CA LEU A 104 -34.56 -6.85 10.42
C LEU A 104 -33.52 -7.26 11.49
N HIS A 105 -33.67 -6.80 12.72
CA HIS A 105 -32.70 -7.07 13.80
C HIS A 105 -32.82 -8.52 14.37
N THR A 106 -33.82 -9.31 13.93
CA THR A 106 -33.99 -10.68 14.39
C THR A 106 -32.76 -11.52 14.11
N ALA A 107 -32.29 -12.29 15.10
CA ALA A 107 -31.11 -13.15 15.02
C ALA A 107 -29.79 -12.40 14.68
N ARG A 108 -29.67 -11.12 15.03
CA ARG A 108 -28.47 -10.32 14.83
C ARG A 108 -28.18 -9.46 16.07
N SER A 109 -26.92 -9.20 16.32
CA SER A 109 -26.45 -8.20 17.31
C SER A 109 -25.72 -7.07 16.60
N ARG A 110 -25.59 -5.92 17.26
CA ARG A 110 -24.70 -4.86 16.80
C ARG A 110 -23.26 -5.37 16.66
N ASN A 111 -22.85 -6.34 17.51
CA ASN A 111 -21.48 -6.86 17.54
C ASN A 111 -21.10 -7.63 16.27
N ASP A 112 -21.92 -8.57 15.80
CA ASP A 112 -21.64 -9.30 14.56
C ASP A 112 -21.92 -8.45 13.31
N GLN A 113 -22.83 -7.47 13.41
CA GLN A 113 -23.12 -6.48 12.37
C GLN A 113 -21.89 -5.60 12.07
N ILE A 114 -21.37 -4.89 13.08
CA ILE A 114 -20.20 -4.00 12.89
C ILE A 114 -18.94 -4.78 12.49
N ALA A 115 -18.76 -6.01 13.00
CA ALA A 115 -17.65 -6.85 12.59
C ALA A 115 -17.72 -7.20 11.10
N LEU A 116 -18.93 -7.45 10.55
CA LEU A 116 -19.11 -7.67 9.13
C LEU A 116 -18.84 -6.41 8.32
N ASP A 117 -19.38 -5.28 8.72
CA ASP A 117 -19.27 -4.03 7.98
C ASP A 117 -17.82 -3.59 7.81
N LEU A 118 -17.02 -3.72 8.88
CA LEU A 118 -15.59 -3.43 8.86
C LEU A 118 -14.82 -4.42 7.97
N ARG A 119 -15.20 -5.70 7.95
CA ARG A 119 -14.60 -6.68 7.02
C ARG A 119 -14.90 -6.35 5.56
N LEU A 120 -16.15 -6.00 5.24
CA LEU A 120 -16.53 -5.59 3.90
C LEU A 120 -15.78 -4.32 3.46
N LEU A 121 -15.68 -3.33 4.35
CA LEU A 121 -14.86 -2.14 4.10
C LEU A 121 -13.39 -2.48 3.86
N VAL A 122 -12.78 -3.30 4.71
CA VAL A 122 -11.37 -3.69 4.58
C VAL A 122 -11.11 -4.44 3.28
N LEU A 123 -12.03 -5.29 2.83
CA LEU A 123 -11.93 -5.94 1.52
C LEU A 123 -11.91 -4.93 0.37
N ASP A 124 -12.81 -3.95 0.39
CA ASP A 124 -12.84 -2.90 -0.64
C ASP A 124 -11.57 -2.02 -0.58
N LEU A 125 -11.05 -1.73 0.61
CA LEU A 125 -9.80 -0.98 0.79
C LEU A 125 -8.57 -1.78 0.31
N LEU A 126 -8.53 -3.09 0.55
CA LEU A 126 -7.46 -3.97 0.04
C LEU A 126 -7.49 -4.05 -1.49
N ASP A 127 -8.68 -4.16 -2.10
CA ASP A 127 -8.84 -4.15 -3.56
C ASP A 127 -8.36 -2.80 -4.16
N GLY A 128 -8.68 -1.69 -3.49
CA GLY A 128 -8.19 -0.36 -3.87
C GLY A 128 -6.67 -0.21 -3.73
N LEU A 129 -6.09 -0.76 -2.67
CA LEU A 129 -4.65 -0.74 -2.43
C LEU A 129 -3.90 -1.58 -3.47
N ASP A 130 -4.38 -2.80 -3.79
CA ASP A 130 -3.79 -3.62 -4.86
C ASP A 130 -3.82 -2.91 -6.21
N GLY A 131 -4.94 -2.29 -6.55
CA GLY A 131 -5.07 -1.48 -7.77
C GLY A 131 -4.06 -0.34 -7.84
N ALA A 132 -3.82 0.36 -6.73
CA ALA A 132 -2.85 1.45 -6.65
C ALA A 132 -1.39 0.96 -6.75
N LEU A 133 -1.06 -0.15 -6.09
CA LEU A 133 0.25 -0.82 -6.18
C LEU A 133 0.52 -1.30 -7.62
N LYS A 134 -0.47 -1.94 -8.25
CA LYS A 134 -0.42 -2.38 -9.65
C LYS A 134 -0.18 -1.20 -10.58
N ARG A 135 -0.89 -0.08 -10.38
CA ARG A 135 -0.75 1.13 -11.19
C ARG A 135 0.65 1.75 -11.09
N LEU A 136 1.20 1.87 -9.88
CA LEU A 136 2.57 2.38 -9.69
C LEU A 136 3.61 1.45 -10.32
N ALA A 137 3.45 0.12 -10.15
CA ALA A 137 4.34 -0.84 -10.77
C ALA A 137 4.30 -0.76 -12.31
N GLN A 138 3.12 -0.58 -12.91
CA GLN A 138 2.96 -0.38 -14.36
C GLN A 138 3.68 0.88 -14.85
N SER A 139 3.59 2.00 -14.11
CA SER A 139 4.32 3.23 -14.42
C SER A 139 5.84 2.99 -14.42
N LEU A 140 6.35 2.34 -13.38
CA LEU A 140 7.79 2.04 -13.26
C LEU A 140 8.27 1.11 -14.38
N VAL A 141 7.52 0.05 -14.71
CA VAL A 141 7.85 -0.88 -15.81
C VAL A 141 7.83 -0.17 -17.15
N SER A 142 6.85 0.71 -17.38
CA SER A 142 6.78 1.51 -18.61
C SER A 142 8.00 2.42 -18.76
N ARG A 143 8.38 3.12 -17.69
CA ARG A 143 9.58 3.98 -17.69
C ARG A 143 10.87 3.16 -17.85
N ALA A 144 10.97 2.00 -17.19
CA ALA A 144 12.12 1.11 -17.31
C ALA A 144 12.34 0.66 -18.76
N GLN A 145 11.28 0.43 -19.54
CA GLN A 145 11.38 0.05 -20.95
C GLN A 145 12.17 1.04 -21.80
N ASP A 146 12.04 2.33 -21.52
CA ASP A 146 12.67 3.40 -22.28
C ASP A 146 14.11 3.68 -21.83
N GLU A 147 14.53 3.10 -20.70
CA GLU A 147 15.76 3.46 -19.99
C GLU A 147 16.73 2.26 -19.80
N ILE A 148 16.60 1.22 -20.62
CA ILE A 148 17.42 0.00 -20.52
C ILE A 148 18.92 0.31 -20.68
N GLU A 149 19.25 1.21 -21.63
CA GLU A 149 20.63 1.59 -21.95
C GLU A 149 21.09 2.85 -21.18
N THR A 150 20.21 3.48 -20.41
CA THR A 150 20.54 4.66 -19.60
C THR A 150 21.34 4.22 -18.40
N VAL A 151 22.57 4.67 -18.30
CA VAL A 151 23.49 4.31 -17.21
C VAL A 151 23.53 5.44 -16.16
N LEU A 152 23.56 5.05 -14.89
CA LEU A 152 23.79 5.96 -13.77
C LEU A 152 24.67 5.27 -12.72
N PRO A 153 25.27 6.04 -11.78
CA PRO A 153 25.94 5.44 -10.63
C PRO A 153 24.92 4.73 -9.75
N GLY A 154 25.14 3.47 -9.41
CA GLY A 154 24.54 2.86 -8.25
C GLY A 154 25.19 3.40 -6.98
N TYR A 155 24.41 3.52 -5.91
CA TYR A 155 24.85 4.10 -4.64
C TYR A 155 24.75 3.09 -3.49
N THR A 156 25.81 3.04 -2.67
CA THR A 156 25.78 2.46 -1.33
C THR A 156 26.31 3.50 -0.35
N HIS A 157 25.72 3.65 0.83
CA HIS A 157 26.08 4.70 1.79
C HIS A 157 26.03 6.13 1.21
N LEU A 158 25.16 6.37 0.21
CA LEU A 158 25.15 7.58 -0.63
C LEU A 158 26.49 7.88 -1.32
N GLN A 159 27.40 6.91 -1.39
CA GLN A 159 28.62 6.98 -2.18
C GLN A 159 28.42 6.26 -3.52
N ARG A 160 29.00 6.82 -4.58
CA ARG A 160 29.01 6.16 -5.89
C ARG A 160 29.73 4.83 -5.79
N ALA A 161 29.09 3.76 -6.28
CA ALA A 161 29.60 2.40 -6.17
C ALA A 161 29.93 1.81 -7.56
N GLN A 162 28.96 1.24 -8.23
CA GLN A 162 29.11 0.60 -9.53
C GLN A 162 28.10 1.13 -10.53
N PRO A 163 28.37 1.05 -11.86
CA PRO A 163 27.37 1.42 -12.86
C PRO A 163 26.17 0.49 -12.83
N VAL A 164 24.98 1.05 -12.94
CA VAL A 164 23.73 0.30 -13.13
C VAL A 164 22.90 0.94 -14.24
N SER A 165 21.99 0.19 -14.87
CA SER A 165 21.01 0.82 -15.75
C SER A 165 19.87 1.44 -14.94
N LEU A 166 19.32 2.56 -15.41
CA LEU A 166 18.16 3.19 -14.80
C LEU A 166 16.97 2.23 -14.77
N ALA A 167 16.78 1.46 -15.86
CA ALA A 167 15.74 0.44 -15.89
C ALA A 167 15.88 -0.58 -14.77
N HIS A 168 17.08 -1.09 -14.54
CA HIS A 168 17.35 -2.03 -13.44
C HIS A 168 17.02 -1.44 -12.08
N HIS A 169 17.39 -0.18 -11.86
CA HIS A 169 17.08 0.54 -10.62
C HIS A 169 15.57 0.70 -10.41
N LEU A 170 14.83 1.11 -11.45
CA LEU A 170 13.37 1.24 -11.37
C LEU A 170 12.68 -0.11 -11.10
N LEU A 171 13.19 -1.20 -11.69
CA LEU A 171 12.67 -2.56 -11.44
C LEU A 171 12.88 -3.03 -10.00
N ALA A 172 13.88 -2.52 -9.28
CA ALA A 172 14.06 -2.84 -7.86
C ALA A 172 12.86 -2.37 -7.01
N HIS A 173 12.26 -1.22 -7.36
CA HIS A 173 11.02 -0.76 -6.73
C HIS A 173 9.82 -1.63 -7.14
N VAL A 174 9.77 -2.09 -8.40
CA VAL A 174 8.70 -3.03 -8.85
C VAL A 174 8.72 -4.30 -8.03
N GLU A 175 9.90 -4.84 -7.70
CA GLU A 175 10.02 -6.03 -6.84
C GLU A 175 9.50 -5.80 -5.41
N ALA A 176 9.67 -4.60 -4.86
CA ALA A 176 9.09 -4.25 -3.58
C ALA A 176 7.55 -4.23 -3.65
N LEU A 177 6.99 -3.58 -4.69
CA LEU A 177 5.55 -3.51 -4.91
C LEU A 177 4.93 -4.90 -5.19
N ARG A 178 5.66 -5.80 -5.87
CA ARG A 178 5.23 -7.18 -6.09
C ARG A 178 5.05 -7.94 -4.77
N ARG A 179 6.00 -7.78 -3.84
CA ARG A 179 5.87 -8.35 -2.49
C ARG A 179 4.73 -7.73 -1.69
N ASP A 180 4.44 -6.45 -1.87
CA ASP A 180 3.32 -5.80 -1.21
C ASP A 180 1.99 -6.32 -1.74
N ARG A 181 1.82 -6.50 -3.05
CA ARG A 181 0.63 -7.11 -3.65
C ARG A 181 0.39 -8.53 -3.13
N ALA A 182 1.43 -9.34 -2.97
CA ALA A 182 1.29 -10.66 -2.37
C ALA A 182 0.74 -10.59 -0.93
N ARG A 183 1.25 -9.65 -0.11
CA ARG A 183 0.73 -9.42 1.26
C ARG A 183 -0.73 -8.94 1.26
N VAL A 184 -1.10 -8.08 0.32
CA VAL A 184 -2.49 -7.63 0.16
C VAL A 184 -3.40 -8.81 -0.14
N ALA A 185 -3.01 -9.72 -1.05
CA ALA A 185 -3.78 -10.92 -1.37
C ALA A 185 -3.99 -11.83 -0.14
N GLU A 186 -2.94 -12.03 0.66
CA GLU A 186 -3.02 -12.80 1.91
C GLU A 186 -3.90 -12.12 2.96
N ALA A 187 -3.79 -10.81 3.14
CA ALA A 187 -4.64 -10.05 4.05
C ALA A 187 -6.11 -10.12 3.62
N ARG A 188 -6.37 -10.03 2.31
CA ARG A 188 -7.71 -10.17 1.72
C ARG A 188 -8.32 -11.53 2.01
N GLU A 189 -7.55 -12.60 1.89
CA GLU A 189 -8.01 -13.95 2.22
C GLU A 189 -8.41 -14.07 3.70
N ARG A 190 -7.62 -13.50 4.62
CA ARG A 190 -7.93 -13.52 6.05
C ARG A 190 -9.15 -12.67 6.40
N ALA A 191 -9.34 -11.52 5.77
CA ALA A 191 -10.49 -10.65 5.97
C ALA A 191 -11.82 -11.28 5.51
N ALA A 192 -11.79 -12.19 4.50
CA ALA A 192 -12.96 -12.75 3.82
C ALA A 192 -13.69 -13.82 4.67
N THR A 193 -14.01 -13.50 5.92
CA THR A 193 -14.74 -14.36 6.87
C THR A 193 -16.00 -13.65 7.35
N SER A 194 -17.19 -14.26 7.18
CA SER A 194 -18.45 -13.69 7.68
C SER A 194 -18.64 -13.96 9.18
N PRO A 195 -18.87 -12.94 10.01
CA PRO A 195 -19.21 -13.09 11.42
C PRO A 195 -20.72 -13.23 11.66
N LEU A 196 -21.59 -12.96 10.66
CA LEU A 196 -23.05 -12.97 10.86
C LEU A 196 -23.57 -14.36 11.26
N GLY A 197 -24.39 -14.36 12.31
CA GLY A 197 -24.87 -15.54 13.01
C GLY A 197 -24.19 -15.78 14.35
N ALA A 198 -23.12 -15.02 14.67
CA ALA A 198 -22.48 -15.04 15.98
C ALA A 198 -23.35 -14.38 17.07
N GLY A 199 -24.29 -13.51 16.66
CA GLY A 199 -25.06 -12.70 17.57
C GLY A 199 -24.18 -11.79 18.41
N ALA A 200 -24.52 -11.60 19.69
CA ALA A 200 -23.69 -10.78 20.57
C ALA A 200 -22.32 -11.42 20.88
N LEU A 201 -22.28 -12.74 21.10
CA LEU A 201 -21.09 -13.56 21.34
C LEU A 201 -21.36 -15.07 21.48
N ALA A 202 -22.63 -15.49 21.67
CA ALA A 202 -22.98 -16.87 22.03
C ALA A 202 -23.67 -17.64 20.88
N GLY A 203 -23.76 -17.08 19.70
CA GLY A 203 -24.61 -17.57 18.62
C GLY A 203 -26.07 -17.14 18.81
N VAL A 204 -26.97 -17.69 18.03
CA VAL A 204 -28.40 -17.35 18.02
C VAL A 204 -29.30 -18.59 18.03
N PRO A 205 -30.47 -18.57 18.70
CA PRO A 205 -31.38 -19.73 18.81
C PRO A 205 -32.35 -19.80 17.62
N TYR A 206 -31.92 -19.39 16.42
CA TYR A 206 -32.70 -19.35 15.21
C TYR A 206 -32.07 -20.23 14.12
N PRO A 207 -32.88 -20.82 13.18
CA PRO A 207 -32.36 -21.61 12.08
C PRO A 207 -31.70 -20.74 10.98
N VAL A 208 -30.69 -19.92 11.34
CA VAL A 208 -29.98 -19.08 10.42
C VAL A 208 -29.05 -19.85 9.49
N ASP A 209 -28.72 -19.27 8.31
CA ASP A 209 -27.77 -19.83 7.34
C ASP A 209 -26.56 -18.89 7.15
N PRO A 210 -25.57 -18.90 8.07
CA PRO A 210 -24.37 -18.08 7.96
C PRO A 210 -23.58 -18.35 6.68
N ALA A 211 -23.54 -19.60 6.21
CA ALA A 211 -22.84 -19.98 4.99
C ALA A 211 -23.50 -19.38 3.74
N GLY A 212 -24.83 -19.35 3.70
CA GLY A 212 -25.60 -18.68 2.64
C GLY A 212 -25.35 -17.17 2.60
N VAL A 213 -25.29 -16.53 3.76
CA VAL A 213 -24.94 -15.10 3.86
C VAL A 213 -23.50 -14.85 3.38
N ALA A 214 -22.54 -15.67 3.80
CA ALA A 214 -21.16 -15.53 3.34
C ALA A 214 -21.06 -15.64 1.81
N ARG A 215 -21.69 -16.64 1.20
CA ARG A 215 -21.72 -16.80 -0.27
C ARG A 215 -22.34 -15.60 -0.98
N GLU A 216 -23.45 -15.09 -0.47
CA GLU A 216 -24.15 -13.93 -1.06
C GLU A 216 -23.28 -12.66 -1.03
N LEU A 217 -22.47 -12.49 0.01
CA LEU A 217 -21.55 -11.38 0.18
C LEU A 217 -20.20 -11.58 -0.52
N GLY A 218 -19.96 -12.76 -1.12
CA GLY A 218 -18.68 -13.08 -1.75
C GLY A 218 -17.55 -13.36 -0.75
N LEU A 219 -17.91 -13.73 0.50
CA LEU A 219 -16.95 -14.08 1.54
C LEU A 219 -16.58 -15.57 1.45
N ALA A 220 -15.30 -15.88 1.66
CA ALA A 220 -14.76 -17.23 1.46
C ALA A 220 -15.24 -18.25 2.52
N ARG A 221 -15.53 -17.76 3.73
CA ARG A 221 -15.82 -18.65 4.88
C ARG A 221 -16.70 -17.97 5.93
N THR A 222 -17.16 -18.77 6.90
CA THR A 222 -17.84 -18.29 8.11
C THR A 222 -16.92 -18.48 9.32
N PHE A 223 -17.27 -17.86 10.44
CA PHE A 223 -16.59 -18.01 11.72
C PHE A 223 -16.66 -19.46 12.25
N ARG A 224 -15.72 -19.82 13.15
CA ARG A 224 -15.68 -21.12 13.83
C ARG A 224 -16.09 -21.03 15.30
N ASN A 225 -15.96 -19.85 15.91
CA ASN A 225 -16.33 -19.55 17.28
C ASN A 225 -17.01 -18.19 17.33
N SER A 226 -18.16 -18.09 17.96
CA SER A 226 -18.98 -16.88 17.99
C SER A 226 -18.39 -15.77 18.87
N VAL A 227 -17.66 -16.14 19.95
CA VAL A 227 -16.94 -15.14 20.77
C VAL A 227 -15.82 -14.49 19.98
N ASP A 228 -15.01 -15.31 19.29
CA ASP A 228 -13.92 -14.86 18.42
C ASP A 228 -14.46 -14.00 17.25
N ALA A 229 -15.55 -14.41 16.64
CA ALA A 229 -16.15 -13.72 15.48
C ALA A 229 -16.48 -12.24 15.74
N VAL A 230 -16.88 -11.90 16.97
CA VAL A 230 -17.22 -10.53 17.37
C VAL A 230 -16.06 -9.78 18.00
N ALA A 231 -15.02 -10.50 18.45
CA ALA A 231 -13.81 -9.94 19.05
C ALA A 231 -12.73 -9.60 18.02
N ASP A 232 -12.58 -10.46 16.99
CA ASP A 232 -11.48 -10.39 16.02
C ASP A 232 -11.44 -9.06 15.26
N ARG A 233 -10.25 -8.45 15.28
CA ARG A 233 -9.90 -7.25 14.52
C ARG A 233 -8.53 -7.40 13.85
N ASP A 234 -8.01 -8.62 13.78
CA ASP A 234 -6.72 -8.90 13.13
C ASP A 234 -6.74 -8.46 11.66
N PHE A 235 -7.89 -8.59 11.00
CA PHE A 235 -8.06 -8.13 9.61
C PHE A 235 -7.86 -6.61 9.43
N ILE A 236 -8.14 -5.80 10.47
CA ILE A 236 -7.83 -4.36 10.47
C ILE A 236 -6.34 -4.14 10.67
N ALA A 237 -5.73 -4.85 11.64
CA ALA A 237 -4.29 -4.80 11.86
C ALA A 237 -3.52 -5.24 10.60
N ASP A 238 -3.97 -6.29 9.91
CA ASP A 238 -3.44 -6.75 8.62
C ASP A 238 -3.49 -5.65 7.56
N PHE A 239 -4.64 -5.00 7.39
CA PHE A 239 -4.80 -3.92 6.40
C PHE A 239 -3.86 -2.75 6.71
N VAL A 240 -3.82 -2.31 7.97
CA VAL A 240 -2.95 -1.19 8.38
C VAL A 240 -1.48 -1.57 8.24
N TYR A 241 -1.10 -2.82 8.55
CA TYR A 241 0.25 -3.34 8.36
C TYR A 241 0.67 -3.34 6.88
N VAL A 242 -0.14 -3.90 5.98
CA VAL A 242 0.21 -3.92 4.56
C VAL A 242 0.27 -2.51 3.97
N SER A 243 -0.62 -1.61 4.43
CA SER A 243 -0.60 -0.19 4.07
C SER A 243 0.66 0.52 4.57
N ALA A 244 1.08 0.27 5.82
CA ALA A 244 2.29 0.86 6.40
C ALA A 244 3.54 0.41 5.63
N LEU A 245 3.66 -0.88 5.30
CA LEU A 245 4.81 -1.39 4.56
C LEU A 245 4.84 -0.88 3.12
N ALA A 246 3.70 -0.81 2.45
CA ALA A 246 3.58 -0.19 1.13
C ALA A 246 3.98 1.30 1.16
N ALA A 247 3.57 2.03 2.20
CA ALA A 247 3.98 3.43 2.41
C ALA A 247 5.48 3.56 2.64
N VAL A 248 6.13 2.62 3.37
CA VAL A 248 7.60 2.58 3.53
C VAL A 248 8.29 2.39 2.18
N HIS A 249 7.82 1.47 1.34
CA HIS A 249 8.40 1.26 0.00
C HIS A 249 8.19 2.49 -0.90
N ALA A 250 7.00 3.07 -0.87
CA ALA A 250 6.71 4.31 -1.59
C ALA A 250 7.59 5.49 -1.11
N SER A 251 7.85 5.58 0.20
CA SER A 251 8.69 6.63 0.76
C SER A 251 10.15 6.54 0.29
N ARG A 252 10.66 5.32 0.04
CA ARG A 252 12.02 5.13 -0.50
C ARG A 252 12.12 5.62 -1.94
N LEU A 253 11.15 5.26 -2.79
CA LEU A 253 11.07 5.82 -4.15
C LEU A 253 10.94 7.34 -4.11
N ALA A 254 10.08 7.87 -3.26
CA ALA A 254 9.87 9.30 -3.10
C ALA A 254 11.14 10.02 -2.65
N GLU A 255 11.93 9.44 -1.73
CA GLU A 255 13.23 9.98 -1.33
C GLU A 255 14.20 10.07 -2.51
N GLU A 256 14.32 9.02 -3.32
CA GLU A 256 15.17 9.04 -4.51
C GLU A 256 14.73 10.10 -5.52
N LEU A 257 13.41 10.27 -5.72
CA LEU A 257 12.90 11.32 -6.59
C LEU A 257 13.22 12.73 -6.08
N VAL A 258 13.16 12.97 -4.77
CA VAL A 258 13.57 14.23 -4.15
C VAL A 258 15.07 14.48 -4.39
N LEU A 259 15.92 13.48 -4.18
CA LEU A 259 17.35 13.57 -4.46
C LEU A 259 17.62 13.82 -5.95
N TRP A 260 17.03 13.03 -6.84
CA TRP A 260 17.29 13.09 -8.28
C TRP A 260 16.84 14.40 -8.93
N THR A 261 15.82 15.04 -8.36
CA THR A 261 15.31 16.33 -8.86
C THR A 261 15.98 17.54 -8.24
N SER A 262 16.88 17.34 -7.28
CA SER A 262 17.70 18.43 -6.73
C SER A 262 18.73 18.92 -7.74
N ALA A 263 19.17 20.16 -7.61
CA ALA A 263 20.23 20.75 -8.45
C ALA A 263 21.56 19.99 -8.33
N GLU A 264 21.84 19.40 -7.17
CA GLU A 264 23.05 18.63 -6.86
C GLU A 264 23.13 17.32 -7.66
N PHE A 265 22.01 16.61 -7.83
CA PHE A 265 21.92 15.40 -8.65
C PHE A 265 21.59 15.72 -10.11
N GLY A 266 20.53 16.45 -10.35
CA GLY A 266 20.09 16.85 -11.68
C GLY A 266 19.75 15.65 -12.59
N PHE A 267 19.35 14.50 -12.02
CA PHE A 267 19.11 13.27 -12.77
C PHE A 267 17.71 13.22 -13.38
N ALA A 268 16.77 13.94 -12.79
CA ALA A 268 15.39 13.95 -13.24
C ALA A 268 14.74 15.32 -13.07
N GLU A 269 13.71 15.59 -13.86
CA GLU A 269 12.83 16.73 -13.71
C GLU A 269 11.38 16.26 -13.61
N ILE A 270 10.64 16.77 -12.62
CA ILE A 270 9.21 16.52 -12.48
C ILE A 270 8.46 17.42 -13.45
N SER A 271 7.42 16.90 -14.09
CA SER A 271 6.51 17.68 -14.95
C SER A 271 5.89 18.84 -14.17
N ASP A 272 5.68 19.99 -14.83
CA ASP A 272 5.01 21.16 -14.24
C ASP A 272 3.62 20.83 -13.67
N ARG A 273 2.97 19.81 -14.22
CA ARG A 273 1.65 19.34 -13.75
C ARG A 273 1.70 18.61 -12.41
N HIS A 274 2.89 18.19 -11.95
CA HIS A 274 3.10 17.38 -10.76
C HIS A 274 4.08 18.02 -9.77
N ALA A 275 4.44 19.27 -9.98
CA ALA A 275 5.33 20.06 -9.14
C ALA A 275 4.62 21.34 -8.68
N THR A 276 5.14 21.96 -7.63
CA THR A 276 4.72 23.28 -7.20
C THR A 276 5.85 24.30 -7.34
N GLY A 277 5.50 25.57 -7.36
CA GLY A 277 6.47 26.66 -7.38
C GLY A 277 6.63 27.36 -6.03
N SER A 278 7.38 28.44 -6.04
CA SER A 278 7.50 29.35 -4.89
C SER A 278 6.84 30.69 -5.22
N SER A 279 6.11 31.26 -4.27
CA SER A 279 5.49 32.59 -4.42
C SER A 279 6.51 33.73 -4.48
N ILE A 280 7.76 33.49 -4.03
CA ILE A 280 8.82 34.51 -3.95
C ILE A 280 10.03 34.19 -4.84
N MET A 281 10.25 32.92 -5.17
CA MET A 281 11.40 32.45 -5.94
C MET A 281 10.91 31.90 -7.30
N PRO A 282 10.93 32.67 -8.37
CA PRO A 282 10.32 32.28 -9.65
C PRO A 282 11.01 31.09 -10.34
N GLN A 283 12.26 30.79 -10.00
CA GLN A 283 13.03 29.68 -10.54
C GLN A 283 12.78 28.34 -9.81
N LYS A 284 12.11 28.37 -8.65
CA LYS A 284 11.99 27.20 -7.79
C LYS A 284 10.87 26.27 -8.22
N LYS A 285 11.19 24.99 -8.32
CA LYS A 285 10.25 23.89 -8.62
C LYS A 285 10.42 22.81 -7.57
N ASN A 286 9.33 22.49 -6.85
CA ASN A 286 9.37 21.63 -5.68
C ASN A 286 8.78 20.25 -5.97
N PRO A 287 9.34 19.16 -5.42
CA PRO A 287 8.82 17.80 -5.54
C PRO A 287 7.77 17.48 -4.45
N ASP A 288 6.80 18.38 -4.19
CA ASP A 288 5.90 18.28 -3.04
C ASP A 288 5.15 16.94 -2.95
N VAL A 289 4.77 16.35 -4.09
CA VAL A 289 4.07 15.06 -4.08
C VAL A 289 4.97 13.97 -3.49
N ALA A 290 6.25 13.94 -3.88
CA ALA A 290 7.21 12.98 -3.32
C ALA A 290 7.45 13.24 -1.84
N GLU A 291 7.61 14.51 -1.43
CA GLU A 291 7.78 14.89 -0.03
C GLU A 291 6.58 14.49 0.84
N LEU A 292 5.35 14.72 0.35
CA LEU A 292 4.13 14.34 1.06
C LEU A 292 3.97 12.82 1.16
N VAL A 293 4.31 12.05 0.12
CA VAL A 293 4.30 10.58 0.17
C VAL A 293 5.29 10.09 1.24
N ARG A 294 6.51 10.63 1.24
CA ARG A 294 7.53 10.33 2.25
C ARG A 294 7.06 10.67 3.67
N GLY A 295 6.48 11.85 3.86
CA GLY A 295 5.99 12.29 5.18
C GLY A 295 4.82 11.47 5.70
N ARG A 296 3.87 11.11 4.84
CA ARG A 296 2.68 10.32 5.22
C ARG A 296 3.02 8.90 5.68
N ALA A 297 4.11 8.31 5.23
CA ALA A 297 4.54 6.98 5.67
C ALA A 297 4.69 6.88 7.19
N GLY A 298 5.24 7.93 7.84
CA GLY A 298 5.35 7.98 9.30
C GLY A 298 4.01 7.93 10.02
N ARG A 299 2.97 8.56 9.45
CA ARG A 299 1.61 8.55 10.01
C ARG A 299 1.02 7.13 9.98
N VAL A 300 1.09 6.45 8.84
CA VAL A 300 0.54 5.09 8.70
C VAL A 300 1.27 4.08 9.60
N ILE A 301 2.57 4.28 9.84
CA ILE A 301 3.31 3.50 10.84
C ILE A 301 2.74 3.74 12.25
N GLY A 302 2.46 4.99 12.60
CA GLY A 302 1.81 5.35 13.86
C GLY A 302 0.41 4.72 14.00
N ASP A 303 -0.37 4.67 12.93
CA ASP A 303 -1.69 4.05 12.87
C ASP A 303 -1.62 2.54 13.19
N LEU A 304 -0.61 1.83 12.68
CA LEU A 304 -0.38 0.43 13.02
C LEU A 304 -0.12 0.23 14.51
N VAL A 305 0.72 1.08 15.09
CA VAL A 305 1.00 1.04 16.54
C VAL A 305 -0.27 1.33 17.34
N ALA A 306 -1.08 2.30 16.92
CA ALA A 306 -2.34 2.64 17.57
C ALA A 306 -3.32 1.45 17.58
N VAL A 307 -3.53 0.78 16.42
CA VAL A 307 -4.40 -0.41 16.33
C VAL A 307 -3.90 -1.52 17.26
N LEU A 308 -2.62 -1.87 17.20
CA LEU A 308 -2.06 -2.94 18.04
C LEU A 308 -2.15 -2.60 19.53
N THR A 309 -1.97 -1.33 19.89
CA THR A 309 -2.08 -0.87 21.28
C THR A 309 -3.52 -0.94 21.78
N THR A 310 -4.49 -0.58 20.94
CA THR A 310 -5.93 -0.69 21.26
C THR A 310 -6.31 -2.15 21.51
N LEU A 311 -5.87 -3.07 20.66
CA LEU A 311 -6.22 -4.50 20.80
C LEU A 311 -5.54 -5.19 21.98
N LYS A 312 -4.34 -4.72 22.36
CA LYS A 312 -3.55 -5.34 23.42
C LYS A 312 -4.25 -5.25 24.77
N GLY A 313 -4.53 -6.40 25.37
CA GLY A 313 -5.04 -6.50 26.75
C GLY A 313 -6.55 -6.37 26.87
N LEU A 314 -7.32 -6.23 25.78
CA LEU A 314 -8.77 -6.30 25.81
C LEU A 314 -9.22 -7.74 26.11
N PRO A 315 -10.29 -7.93 26.92
CA PRO A 315 -10.97 -9.21 27.02
C PRO A 315 -11.60 -9.59 25.68
N LEU A 316 -12.04 -10.86 25.55
CA LEU A 316 -12.72 -11.32 24.36
C LEU A 316 -14.15 -10.75 24.25
N ALA A 317 -14.72 -10.90 23.06
CA ALA A 317 -15.97 -10.33 22.59
C ALA A 317 -15.83 -8.85 22.23
N TYR A 318 -16.77 -7.99 22.58
CA TYR A 318 -16.80 -6.59 22.17
C TYR A 318 -16.66 -5.66 23.37
N ASP A 319 -15.72 -4.73 23.25
CA ASP A 319 -15.52 -3.60 24.17
C ASP A 319 -15.59 -2.28 23.41
N GLY A 320 -15.97 -1.19 24.07
CA GLY A 320 -16.07 0.15 23.48
C GLY A 320 -14.76 0.67 22.90
N ASP A 321 -13.63 0.22 23.45
CA ASP A 321 -12.27 0.51 22.95
C ASP A 321 -12.09 0.17 21.46
N LEU A 322 -12.79 -0.84 20.95
CA LEU A 322 -12.75 -1.22 19.55
C LEU A 322 -13.28 -0.15 18.59
N GLN A 323 -13.89 0.93 19.10
CA GLN A 323 -14.25 2.08 18.28
C GLN A 323 -13.02 2.89 17.85
N GLU A 324 -11.95 2.93 18.66
CA GLU A 324 -10.73 3.70 18.43
C GLU A 324 -9.93 3.19 17.22
N GLN A 325 -10.14 1.96 16.76
CA GLN A 325 -9.48 1.42 15.56
C GLN A 325 -9.92 2.09 14.24
N ARG A 326 -11.04 2.82 14.24
CA ARG A 326 -11.64 3.40 13.03
C ARG A 326 -10.78 4.53 12.44
N VAL A 327 -10.26 5.41 13.27
CA VAL A 327 -9.42 6.53 12.82
C VAL A 327 -8.14 6.02 12.16
N PRO A 328 -7.33 5.14 12.81
CA PRO A 328 -6.14 4.58 12.14
C PRO A 328 -6.47 3.78 10.87
N LEU A 329 -7.60 3.03 10.85
CA LEU A 329 -8.05 2.33 9.65
C LEU A 329 -8.31 3.30 8.48
N TYR A 330 -9.01 4.39 8.75
CA TYR A 330 -9.37 5.39 7.74
C TYR A 330 -8.17 6.22 7.28
N ASP A 331 -7.22 6.47 8.15
CA ASP A 331 -5.99 7.18 7.82
C ASP A 331 -5.07 6.30 6.96
N ALA A 332 -4.93 5.03 7.29
CA ALA A 332 -4.18 4.05 6.49
C ALA A 332 -4.75 3.90 5.06
N ALA A 333 -6.06 4.07 4.88
CA ALA A 333 -6.69 4.05 3.55
C ALA A 333 -6.16 5.15 2.61
N ALA A 334 -5.56 6.22 3.14
CA ALA A 334 -4.91 7.26 2.32
C ALA A 334 -3.64 6.79 1.61
N THR A 335 -3.14 5.58 1.90
CA THR A 335 -1.98 5.00 1.20
C THR A 335 -2.26 4.78 -0.29
N ALA A 336 -3.43 4.26 -0.65
CA ALA A 336 -3.77 4.02 -2.05
C ALA A 336 -3.78 5.31 -2.91
N PRO A 337 -4.45 6.42 -2.52
CA PRO A 337 -4.33 7.70 -3.23
C PRO A 337 -2.89 8.23 -3.29
N ALA A 338 -2.07 8.04 -2.26
CA ALA A 338 -0.67 8.47 -2.27
C ALA A 338 0.16 7.71 -3.32
N LEU A 339 -0.03 6.39 -3.44
CA LEU A 339 0.59 5.56 -4.48
C LEU A 339 0.13 5.98 -5.89
N GLN A 340 -1.16 6.30 -6.07
CA GLN A 340 -1.68 6.80 -7.35
C GLN A 340 -1.05 8.14 -7.73
N ALA A 341 -0.92 9.06 -6.78
CA ALA A 341 -0.25 10.35 -7.01
C ALA A 341 1.23 10.14 -7.38
N LEU A 342 1.92 9.24 -6.70
CA LEU A 342 3.31 8.89 -7.03
C LEU A 342 3.45 8.27 -8.42
N ALA A 343 2.49 7.43 -8.85
CA ALA A 343 2.44 6.88 -10.19
C ALA A 343 2.36 7.97 -11.26
N LEU A 344 1.52 9.00 -11.04
CA LEU A 344 1.42 10.16 -11.94
C LEU A 344 2.74 10.94 -12.01
N VAL A 345 3.42 11.11 -10.88
CA VAL A 345 4.76 11.74 -10.87
C VAL A 345 5.74 10.92 -11.72
N VAL A 346 5.80 9.59 -11.51
CA VAL A 346 6.67 8.68 -12.27
C VAL A 346 6.39 8.75 -13.77
N ASP A 347 5.12 8.76 -14.18
CA ASP A 347 4.74 8.91 -15.60
C ASP A 347 5.24 10.21 -16.21
N GLY A 348 5.22 11.29 -15.44
CA GLY A 348 5.61 12.63 -15.88
C GLY A 348 7.09 12.97 -15.71
N LEU A 349 7.93 12.06 -15.20
CA LEU A 349 9.37 12.32 -15.05
C LEU A 349 10.06 12.46 -16.41
N ARG A 350 10.97 13.39 -16.49
CA ARG A 350 11.95 13.49 -17.55
C ARG A 350 13.34 13.22 -16.99
N PHE A 351 13.99 12.16 -17.45
CA PHE A 351 15.35 11.81 -17.03
C PHE A 351 16.39 12.57 -17.85
N ASP A 352 17.39 13.15 -17.18
CA ASP A 352 18.60 13.70 -17.82
C ASP A 352 19.64 12.59 -17.95
N ARG A 353 19.56 11.87 -19.09
CA ARG A 353 20.46 10.75 -19.40
C ARG A 353 21.93 11.17 -19.46
N ASP A 354 22.19 12.42 -19.92
CA ASP A 354 23.55 12.97 -19.99
C ASP A 354 24.10 13.31 -18.60
N ALA A 355 23.30 13.87 -17.70
CA ALA A 355 23.70 14.10 -16.32
C ALA A 355 24.01 12.77 -15.60
N MET A 356 23.16 11.77 -15.76
CA MET A 356 23.37 10.42 -15.23
C MET A 356 24.68 9.81 -15.76
N ARG A 357 24.91 9.87 -17.07
CA ARG A 357 26.13 9.37 -17.71
C ARG A 357 27.38 10.13 -17.20
N ARG A 358 27.37 11.45 -17.20
CA ARG A 358 28.48 12.27 -16.65
C ARG A 358 28.78 11.93 -15.19
N ALA A 359 27.75 11.58 -14.41
CA ALA A 359 27.95 11.18 -13.02
C ALA A 359 28.72 9.84 -12.89
N THR A 360 28.68 8.96 -13.90
CA THR A 360 29.46 7.70 -13.90
C THR A 360 30.94 7.91 -14.25
N GLU A 361 31.32 9.06 -14.82
CA GLU A 361 32.68 9.40 -15.19
C GLU A 361 33.54 9.78 -13.97
N ARG A 362 32.93 9.88 -12.79
CA ARG A 362 33.60 10.25 -11.53
C ARG A 362 33.36 9.19 -10.47
N GLY A 363 34.39 8.98 -9.64
CA GLY A 363 34.26 8.10 -8.47
C GLY A 363 34.76 6.68 -8.70
N MET A 364 35.52 6.45 -9.74
CA MET A 364 36.21 5.15 -10.00
C MET A 364 35.26 3.94 -10.07
N LEU A 365 34.05 4.14 -10.63
CA LEU A 365 32.95 3.14 -10.58
C LEU A 365 33.33 1.77 -11.16
N THR A 366 34.28 1.72 -12.09
CA THR A 366 34.75 0.52 -12.78
C THR A 366 36.04 -0.05 -12.19
N ALA A 367 36.48 0.42 -11.01
CA ALA A 367 37.67 -0.10 -10.35
C ALA A 367 37.57 -1.61 -10.06
N THR A 368 36.39 -2.11 -9.71
CA THR A 368 36.15 -3.54 -9.50
C THR A 368 36.39 -4.34 -10.78
N ASP A 369 36.06 -3.78 -11.95
CA ASP A 369 36.22 -4.46 -13.25
C ASP A 369 37.71 -4.69 -13.58
N LEU A 370 38.61 -3.77 -13.16
CA LEU A 370 40.06 -3.96 -13.22
C LEU A 370 40.51 -5.08 -12.29
N ALA A 371 39.97 -5.17 -11.08
CA ALA A 371 40.30 -6.28 -10.17
C ALA A 371 39.80 -7.61 -10.72
N ASP A 372 38.59 -7.64 -11.28
CA ASP A 372 38.04 -8.83 -11.97
C ASP A 372 38.87 -9.22 -13.20
N HIS A 373 39.42 -8.26 -13.96
CA HIS A 373 40.34 -8.51 -15.06
C HIS A 373 41.59 -9.31 -14.60
N LEU A 374 42.22 -8.85 -13.52
CA LEU A 374 43.37 -9.56 -12.94
C LEU A 374 42.98 -10.94 -12.39
N ALA A 375 41.83 -11.02 -11.72
CA ALA A 375 41.34 -12.28 -11.16
C ALA A 375 41.06 -13.32 -12.24
N ARG A 376 40.44 -12.94 -13.36
CA ARG A 376 40.26 -13.81 -14.54
C ARG A 376 41.56 -14.29 -15.15
N ARG A 377 42.67 -13.61 -14.88
CA ARG A 377 44.03 -13.99 -15.30
C ARG A 377 44.82 -14.77 -14.24
N GLY A 378 44.12 -15.23 -13.20
CA GLY A 378 44.69 -16.13 -12.17
C GLY A 378 45.28 -15.38 -10.96
N VAL A 379 45.15 -14.07 -10.84
CA VAL A 379 45.56 -13.34 -9.65
C VAL A 379 44.51 -13.53 -8.55
N PRO A 380 44.89 -13.95 -7.32
CA PRO A 380 43.93 -14.01 -6.22
C PRO A 380 43.18 -12.71 -6.04
N PHE A 381 41.86 -12.76 -5.89
CA PHE A 381 41.02 -11.53 -5.88
C PHE A 381 41.46 -10.51 -4.83
N ARG A 382 41.86 -10.94 -3.63
CA ARG A 382 42.35 -10.05 -2.58
C ARG A 382 43.60 -9.28 -3.02
N GLU A 383 44.55 -9.96 -3.69
CA GLU A 383 45.74 -9.32 -4.24
C GLU A 383 45.36 -8.37 -5.41
N ALA A 384 44.49 -8.81 -6.30
CA ALA A 384 43.95 -7.94 -7.37
C ALA A 384 43.32 -6.66 -6.81
N HIS A 385 42.53 -6.76 -5.75
CA HIS A 385 41.93 -5.65 -5.06
C HIS A 385 42.97 -4.67 -4.47
N GLU A 386 44.04 -5.19 -3.85
CA GLU A 386 45.17 -4.39 -3.34
C GLU A 386 45.89 -3.62 -4.45
N ILE A 387 46.13 -4.30 -5.59
CA ILE A 387 46.78 -3.68 -6.77
C ILE A 387 45.90 -2.50 -7.26
N VAL A 388 44.62 -2.78 -7.50
CA VAL A 388 43.71 -1.74 -7.99
C VAL A 388 43.51 -0.62 -6.94
N GLY A 389 43.52 -0.97 -5.65
CA GLY A 389 43.48 0.03 -4.56
C GLY A 389 44.65 1.00 -4.61
N ARG A 390 45.86 0.55 -4.98
CA ARG A 390 47.02 1.44 -5.21
C ARG A 390 46.78 2.35 -6.43
N ILE A 391 46.29 1.78 -7.54
CA ILE A 391 45.94 2.58 -8.74
C ILE A 391 44.96 3.69 -8.40
N VAL A 392 43.86 3.33 -7.71
CA VAL A 392 42.84 4.31 -7.26
C VAL A 392 43.45 5.43 -6.42
N ARG A 393 44.30 5.08 -5.42
CA ARG A 393 44.97 6.04 -4.56
C ARG A 393 45.87 7.00 -5.36
N ASP A 394 46.65 6.48 -6.31
CA ASP A 394 47.57 7.27 -7.10
C ASP A 394 46.80 8.21 -8.07
N ARG A 395 45.70 7.74 -8.65
CA ARG A 395 44.82 8.56 -9.51
C ARG A 395 44.16 9.68 -8.70
N LEU A 396 43.66 9.37 -7.49
CA LEU A 396 43.06 10.37 -6.58
C LEU A 396 44.08 11.44 -6.18
N ALA A 397 45.35 11.07 -5.87
CA ALA A 397 46.40 12.00 -5.57
C ALA A 397 46.69 12.97 -6.73
N GLN A 398 46.52 12.48 -7.97
CA GLN A 398 46.67 13.29 -9.20
C GLN A 398 45.36 14.04 -9.58
N LYS A 399 44.28 13.92 -8.79
CA LYS A 399 42.96 14.47 -9.10
C LYS A 399 42.38 13.98 -10.44
N LYS A 400 42.70 12.72 -10.80
CA LYS A 400 42.22 12.06 -12.01
C LYS A 400 41.29 10.90 -11.64
N ASP A 401 40.36 10.55 -12.53
CA ASP A 401 39.56 9.34 -12.47
C ASP A 401 40.24 8.19 -13.26
N LEU A 402 39.61 7.00 -13.35
CA LEU A 402 40.10 5.89 -14.19
C LEU A 402 39.98 6.23 -15.68
N ALA A 403 39.07 7.08 -16.07
CA ALA A 403 38.94 7.51 -17.46
C ALA A 403 40.26 8.04 -18.00
N GLY A 404 40.63 7.54 -19.18
CA GLY A 404 41.86 7.93 -19.86
C GLY A 404 43.16 7.29 -19.32
N ILE A 405 43.08 6.33 -18.38
CA ILE A 405 44.26 5.54 -18.01
C ILE A 405 44.68 4.66 -19.19
N THR A 406 45.97 4.59 -19.41
CA THR A 406 46.55 3.78 -20.51
C THR A 406 46.98 2.38 -20.03
N LEU A 407 47.06 1.44 -20.95
CA LEU A 407 47.59 0.10 -20.63
C LEU A 407 49.06 0.17 -20.11
N ALA A 408 49.84 1.12 -20.60
CA ALA A 408 51.21 1.33 -20.12
C ALA A 408 51.22 1.78 -18.65
N GLU A 409 50.34 2.68 -18.25
CA GLU A 409 50.21 3.10 -16.84
C GLU A 409 49.73 1.92 -15.95
N LEU A 410 48.78 1.12 -16.41
CA LEU A 410 48.30 -0.06 -15.68
C LEU A 410 49.44 -1.07 -15.51
N ARG A 411 50.23 -1.37 -16.59
CA ARG A 411 51.34 -2.28 -16.54
C ARG A 411 52.53 -1.77 -15.70
N ALA A 412 52.72 -0.49 -15.60
CA ALA A 412 53.69 0.12 -14.69
C ALA A 412 53.35 -0.13 -13.22
N MET A 413 52.07 -0.27 -12.89
CA MET A 413 51.58 -0.60 -11.54
C MET A 413 51.64 -2.12 -11.28
N ASP A 414 51.30 -2.93 -12.28
CA ASP A 414 51.42 -4.38 -12.25
C ASP A 414 51.47 -4.97 -13.66
N GLY A 415 52.56 -5.68 -13.98
CA GLY A 415 52.81 -6.23 -15.32
C GLY A 415 51.82 -7.31 -15.77
N ARG A 416 50.93 -7.78 -14.91
CA ARG A 416 49.90 -8.78 -15.22
C ARG A 416 48.65 -8.19 -15.90
N PHE A 417 48.52 -6.87 -15.99
CA PHE A 417 47.48 -6.26 -16.82
C PHE A 417 47.71 -6.61 -18.29
N GLY A 418 46.73 -7.31 -18.86
CA GLY A 418 46.72 -7.72 -20.26
C GLY A 418 46.05 -6.73 -21.20
N GLU A 419 46.12 -7.01 -22.49
CA GLU A 419 45.29 -6.36 -23.44
C GLU A 419 43.80 -6.54 -23.07
N GLY A 420 42.97 -5.52 -23.27
CA GLY A 420 41.61 -5.50 -22.83
C GLY A 420 41.39 -4.89 -21.44
N ALA A 421 42.46 -4.62 -20.64
CA ALA A 421 42.29 -4.00 -19.32
C ALA A 421 41.72 -2.59 -19.36
N VAL A 422 42.05 -1.83 -20.39
CA VAL A 422 41.54 -0.46 -20.59
C VAL A 422 40.06 -0.48 -21.00
N GLU A 423 39.66 -1.48 -21.77
CA GLU A 423 38.26 -1.66 -22.16
C GLU A 423 37.36 -2.07 -21.00
N GLU A 424 37.90 -2.71 -19.94
CA GLU A 424 37.12 -3.07 -18.74
C GLU A 424 36.67 -1.82 -17.93
N ILE A 425 37.30 -0.67 -18.10
CA ILE A 425 36.89 0.59 -17.44
C ILE A 425 35.78 1.31 -18.21
N ASP A 426 35.41 0.86 -19.39
CA ASP A 426 34.23 1.38 -20.09
C ASP A 426 32.95 1.04 -19.33
N VAL A 427 32.14 2.07 -19.05
CA VAL A 427 30.96 1.96 -18.21
C VAL A 427 29.90 1.05 -18.88
N GLN A 428 29.74 1.12 -20.20
CA GLN A 428 28.76 0.30 -20.92
C GLN A 428 29.20 -1.18 -20.93
N ARG A 429 30.51 -1.42 -21.07
CA ARG A 429 31.05 -2.78 -20.98
C ARG A 429 30.92 -3.34 -19.58
N SER A 430 31.21 -2.55 -18.54
CA SER A 430 30.98 -2.93 -17.15
C SER A 430 29.51 -3.32 -16.92
N LEU A 431 28.57 -2.51 -17.38
CA LEU A 431 27.13 -2.80 -17.30
C LEU A 431 26.79 -4.13 -17.98
N ALA A 432 27.23 -4.32 -19.25
CA ALA A 432 26.95 -5.53 -20.03
C ALA A 432 27.56 -6.80 -19.44
N SER A 433 28.65 -6.68 -18.69
CA SER A 433 29.33 -7.82 -18.05
C SER A 433 28.57 -8.43 -16.88
N ARG A 434 27.60 -7.69 -16.28
CA ARG A 434 26.81 -8.12 -15.10
C ARG A 434 25.64 -9.02 -15.50
N SER A 435 25.94 -10.16 -16.16
CA SER A 435 24.96 -11.08 -16.78
C SER A 435 24.46 -12.19 -15.85
N SER A 436 24.89 -12.22 -14.57
CA SER A 436 24.33 -13.14 -13.58
C SER A 436 22.81 -12.98 -13.40
N PRO A 437 22.08 -13.99 -12.92
CA PRO A 437 20.66 -13.84 -12.60
C PRO A 437 20.42 -12.63 -11.69
N GLY A 438 19.49 -11.75 -12.08
CA GLY A 438 19.21 -10.51 -11.36
C GLY A 438 20.26 -9.40 -11.56
N GLY A 439 21.23 -9.57 -12.48
CA GLY A 439 22.22 -8.55 -12.80
C GLY A 439 21.69 -7.45 -13.70
N THR A 440 22.46 -6.35 -13.83
CA THR A 440 22.07 -5.13 -14.55
C THR A 440 22.36 -5.18 -16.05
N ALA A 441 22.88 -6.28 -16.61
CA ALA A 441 23.12 -6.41 -18.05
C ALA A 441 21.82 -6.19 -18.83
N PRO A 442 21.85 -5.47 -19.98
CA PRO A 442 20.65 -5.12 -20.75
C PRO A 442 19.75 -6.32 -21.09
N GLU A 443 20.34 -7.49 -21.39
CA GLU A 443 19.60 -8.72 -21.67
C GLU A 443 18.80 -9.21 -20.44
N ARG A 444 19.38 -9.10 -19.23
CA ARG A 444 18.72 -9.47 -17.97
C ARG A 444 17.60 -8.49 -17.63
N VAL A 445 17.84 -7.22 -17.86
CA VAL A 445 16.85 -6.16 -17.65
C VAL A 445 15.65 -6.32 -18.58
N ARG A 446 15.88 -6.64 -19.88
CA ARG A 446 14.78 -6.92 -20.83
C ARG A 446 13.93 -8.11 -20.36
N ALA A 447 14.59 -9.19 -19.94
CA ALA A 447 13.88 -10.36 -19.42
C ALA A 447 13.04 -10.02 -18.17
N ALA A 448 13.60 -9.25 -17.23
CA ALA A 448 12.89 -8.82 -16.02
C ALA A 448 11.70 -7.90 -16.32
N ILE A 449 11.80 -7.03 -17.33
CA ILE A 449 10.68 -6.19 -17.79
C ILE A 449 9.53 -7.08 -18.31
N GLU A 450 9.81 -8.08 -19.12
CA GLU A 450 8.78 -8.97 -19.66
C GLU A 450 8.13 -9.85 -18.57
N GLU A 451 8.93 -10.32 -17.61
CA GLU A 451 8.40 -11.03 -16.42
C GLU A 451 7.47 -10.12 -15.61
N ALA A 452 7.91 -8.89 -15.32
CA ALA A 452 7.10 -7.92 -14.58
C ALA A 452 5.79 -7.59 -15.31
N ARG A 453 5.85 -7.38 -16.63
CA ARG A 453 4.64 -7.14 -17.45
C ARG A 453 3.66 -8.30 -17.39
N THR A 454 4.16 -9.52 -17.47
CA THR A 454 3.32 -10.73 -17.40
C THR A 454 2.65 -10.84 -16.05
N ALA A 455 3.38 -10.63 -14.96
CA ALA A 455 2.86 -10.64 -13.60
C ALA A 455 1.83 -9.52 -13.33
N LEU A 456 1.91 -8.39 -14.05
CA LEU A 456 0.98 -7.27 -13.92
C LEU A 456 -0.28 -7.40 -14.79
N ARG A 457 -0.36 -8.38 -15.71
CA ARG A 457 -1.58 -8.65 -16.50
C ARG A 457 -2.62 -9.45 -15.72
N GLY A 458 -2.17 -10.29 -14.79
CA GLY A 458 -3.02 -11.02 -13.84
C GLY A 458 -3.40 -10.14 -12.64
#